data_4cb58b16ed8b7ebd68970b187e97e82e
#
_entry.id   4cb58b16ed8b7ebd68970b187e97e82e
#
_cell.length_a   1.000
_cell.length_b   1.000
_cell.length_c   1.000
_cell.angle_alpha   90.00
_cell.angle_beta   90.00
_cell.angle_gamma   90.00
#
_symmetry.space_group_name_H-M   'P 1'
#
loop_
_entity.id
_entity.type
_entity.pdbx_description
1 polymer ?
#
loop_
_entity_poly.entity_id
_entity_poly.type
_entity_poly.pdbx_seq_one_letter_code
_entity_poly.pdbx_strand_id
1 'polypeptide(L)'
;MEAKDFLLDIVYKNKTVRFKVVNPEAPLAVLMNNLRHAIGQDGKLIFDFPSIDSTGAPMEYFFGKEDPELHEIGVLRPRIGHTDQTLADYNVKNGDMLHLIADPFPG
;
A
#
# COMPACT_ATOMS: atom_id res chain seq x y z
N MET A 1 7.32 -28.57 -0.90
CA MET A 1 6.99 -27.52 -1.90
C MET A 1 7.20 -26.16 -1.26
N GLU A 2 8.04 -25.37 -1.85
CA GLU A 2 8.28 -24.03 -1.31
C GLU A 2 7.16 -23.08 -1.74
N ALA A 3 6.67 -22.30 -0.78
CA ALA A 3 5.70 -21.26 -1.09
C ALA A 3 6.41 -20.15 -1.86
N LYS A 4 5.81 -19.67 -2.93
CA LYS A 4 6.33 -18.51 -3.65
C LYS A 4 6.17 -17.26 -2.80
N ASP A 5 7.17 -16.41 -2.85
CA ASP A 5 7.08 -15.10 -2.20
C ASP A 5 5.98 -14.27 -2.88
N PHE A 6 5.23 -13.57 -2.07
CA PHE A 6 4.23 -12.63 -2.58
C PHE A 6 4.89 -11.26 -2.67
N LEU A 7 5.11 -10.80 -3.91
CA LEU A 7 5.83 -9.55 -4.18
C LEU A 7 4.90 -8.54 -4.83
N LEU A 8 5.01 -7.30 -4.38
CA LEU A 8 4.30 -6.18 -4.99
C LEU A 8 5.29 -5.07 -5.30
N ASP A 9 5.06 -4.38 -6.42
CA ASP A 9 5.78 -3.15 -6.72
C ASP A 9 4.98 -1.99 -6.13
N ILE A 10 5.56 -1.31 -5.15
CA ILE A 10 4.91 -0.18 -4.47
C ILE A 10 5.49 1.11 -5.02
N VAL A 11 4.61 1.96 -5.54
CA VAL A 11 4.98 3.25 -6.09
C VAL A 11 4.54 4.36 -5.15
N TYR A 12 5.48 5.20 -4.75
CA TYR A 12 5.20 6.37 -3.93
C TYR A 12 6.06 7.53 -4.39
N LYS A 13 5.43 8.62 -4.77
CA LYS A 13 6.10 9.74 -5.41
C LYS A 13 6.86 9.22 -6.64
N ASN A 14 8.11 9.48 -6.81
CA ASN A 14 8.89 9.03 -7.97
C ASN A 14 9.72 7.78 -7.65
N LYS A 15 9.30 7.00 -6.66
CA LYS A 15 10.05 5.83 -6.21
C LYS A 15 9.19 4.58 -6.37
N THR A 16 9.77 3.53 -6.95
CA THR A 16 9.14 2.22 -7.04
C THR A 16 10.03 1.21 -6.34
N VAL A 17 9.45 0.47 -5.42
CA VAL A 17 10.18 -0.55 -4.65
C VAL A 17 9.42 -1.86 -4.69
N ARG A 18 10.13 -2.95 -4.95
CA ARG A 18 9.56 -4.29 -4.85
C ARG A 18 9.53 -4.70 -3.38
N PHE A 19 8.34 -4.92 -2.89
CA PHE A 19 8.11 -5.21 -1.48
C PHE A 19 7.59 -6.64 -1.31
N LYS A 20 8.21 -7.38 -0.38
CA LYS A 20 7.76 -8.74 -0.05
C LYS A 20 6.66 -8.65 0.99
N VAL A 21 5.49 -9.16 0.65
CA VAL A 21 4.35 -9.20 1.57
C VAL A 21 4.49 -10.42 2.45
N VAL A 22 4.63 -10.19 3.75
CA VAL A 22 4.85 -11.28 4.71
C VAL A 22 3.61 -12.14 4.86
N ASN A 23 2.43 -11.50 4.90
CA ASN A 23 1.17 -12.21 5.02
C ASN A 23 0.15 -11.63 4.05
N PRO A 24 0.02 -12.21 2.83
CA PRO A 24 -0.92 -11.68 1.84
C PRO A 24 -2.39 -11.89 2.21
N GLU A 25 -2.68 -12.70 3.20
CA GLU A 25 -4.04 -12.92 3.70
C GLU A 25 -4.45 -11.94 4.79
N ALA A 26 -3.52 -11.10 5.24
CA ALA A 26 -3.82 -10.09 6.26
C ALA A 26 -4.60 -8.92 5.65
N PRO A 27 -5.36 -8.18 6.47
CA PRO A 27 -6.03 -6.97 6.01
C PRO A 27 -5.05 -5.93 5.45
N LEU A 28 -5.54 -5.06 4.56
CA LEU A 28 -4.71 -4.02 3.97
C LEU A 28 -4.07 -3.10 5.00
N ALA A 29 -4.73 -2.88 6.13
CA ALA A 29 -4.16 -2.06 7.20
C ALA A 29 -2.84 -2.62 7.72
N VAL A 30 -2.72 -3.95 7.75
CA VAL A 30 -1.47 -4.61 8.18
C VAL A 30 -0.36 -4.36 7.16
N LEU A 31 -0.67 -4.45 5.87
CA LEU A 31 0.31 -4.15 4.82
C LEU A 31 0.76 -2.68 4.91
N MET A 32 -0.19 -1.77 5.09
CA MET A 32 0.14 -0.34 5.22
C MET A 32 1.06 -0.10 6.41
N ASN A 33 0.77 -0.74 7.55
CA ASN A 33 1.60 -0.60 8.73
C ASN A 33 3.00 -1.17 8.51
N ASN A 34 3.09 -2.30 7.82
CA ASN A 34 4.38 -2.92 7.50
C ASN A 34 5.22 -2.01 6.59
N LEU A 35 4.60 -1.38 5.60
CA LEU A 35 5.28 -0.42 4.73
C LEU A 35 5.78 0.79 5.50
N ARG A 36 4.98 1.27 6.45
CA ARG A 36 5.32 2.45 7.25
C ARG A 36 6.58 2.22 8.08
N HIS A 37 6.84 0.99 8.47
CA HIS A 37 7.98 0.64 9.30
C HIS A 37 9.08 -0.10 8.54
N ALA A 38 8.95 -0.28 7.22
CA ALA A 38 9.93 -1.00 6.42
C ALA A 38 11.25 -0.22 6.33
N ILE A 39 12.34 -0.91 6.62
CA ILE A 39 13.68 -0.33 6.65
C ILE A 39 14.51 -0.97 5.55
N GLY A 40 15.23 -0.12 4.80
CA GLY A 40 16.13 -0.58 3.75
C GLY A 40 17.49 -1.01 4.28
N GLN A 41 18.38 -1.42 3.36
CA GLN A 41 19.71 -1.87 3.72
C GLN A 41 20.57 -0.77 4.36
N ASP A 42 20.24 0.48 4.11
CA ASP A 42 20.92 1.64 4.68
C ASP A 42 20.47 1.97 6.10
N GLY A 43 19.52 1.19 6.66
CA GLY A 43 18.98 1.42 7.99
C GLY A 43 17.94 2.53 8.05
N LYS A 44 17.55 3.08 6.91
CA LYS A 44 16.54 4.15 6.82
C LYS A 44 15.23 3.60 6.32
N LEU A 45 14.13 4.33 6.58
CA LEU A 45 12.83 3.95 6.07
C LEU A 45 12.85 3.90 4.55
N ILE A 46 12.26 2.86 3.98
CA ILE A 46 12.15 2.73 2.52
C ILE A 46 11.23 3.82 1.97
N PHE A 47 10.10 4.04 2.65
CA PHE A 47 9.17 5.09 2.28
C PHE A 47 8.99 6.03 3.47
N ASP A 48 9.16 7.32 3.23
CA ASP A 48 8.90 8.35 4.23
C ASP A 48 7.52 8.94 3.96
N PHE A 49 6.50 8.45 4.68
CA PHE A 49 5.16 9.00 4.57
C PHE A 49 4.68 9.39 5.98
N PRO A 50 4.80 10.67 6.31
CA PRO A 50 4.45 11.16 7.64
C PRO A 50 2.96 11.03 7.93
N SER A 51 2.63 10.88 9.20
CA SER A 51 1.23 10.77 9.63
C SER A 51 0.54 12.11 9.76
N ILE A 52 1.30 13.21 9.70
CA ILE A 52 0.76 14.58 9.73
C ILE A 52 1.44 15.38 8.62
N ASP A 53 0.73 16.39 8.09
CA ASP A 53 1.30 17.29 7.10
C ASP A 53 2.07 18.43 7.76
N SER A 54 2.55 19.39 6.94
CA SER A 54 3.34 20.52 7.43
C SER A 54 2.54 21.48 8.34
N THR A 55 1.22 21.39 8.31
CA THR A 55 0.35 22.21 9.16
C THR A 55 -0.07 21.51 10.44
N GLY A 56 0.33 20.26 10.62
CA GLY A 56 -0.05 19.45 11.77
C GLY A 56 -1.36 18.69 11.58
N ALA A 57 -1.99 18.76 10.40
CA ALA A 57 -3.21 18.03 10.12
C ALA A 57 -2.90 16.55 9.85
N PRO A 58 -3.80 15.62 10.26
CA PRO A 58 -3.56 14.19 10.00
C PRO A 58 -3.62 13.88 8.51
N MET A 59 -2.76 12.96 8.09
CA MET A 59 -2.73 12.45 6.72
C MET A 59 -3.08 10.98 6.71
N GLU A 60 -3.96 10.60 5.79
CA GLU A 60 -4.27 9.20 5.54
C GLU A 60 -3.66 8.77 4.21
N TYR A 61 -3.36 7.50 4.11
CA TYR A 61 -2.78 6.91 2.90
C TYR A 61 -3.63 5.74 2.45
N PHE A 62 -3.75 5.60 1.14
CA PHE A 62 -4.52 4.53 0.52
C PHE A 62 -3.67 3.85 -0.53
N PHE A 63 -3.97 2.59 -0.81
CA PHE A 63 -3.41 1.92 -1.98
C PHE A 63 -4.32 2.19 -3.17
N GLY A 64 -3.70 2.36 -4.33
CA GLY A 64 -4.42 2.46 -5.59
C GLY A 64 -3.90 1.41 -6.57
N LYS A 65 -4.79 0.86 -7.37
CA LYS A 65 -4.43 -0.08 -8.43
C LYS A 65 -4.85 0.51 -9.76
N GLU A 66 -3.94 0.49 -10.73
CA GLU A 66 -4.23 1.01 -12.06
C GLU A 66 -5.08 0.01 -12.84
N ASP A 67 -6.16 0.52 -13.46
CA ASP A 67 -6.95 -0.26 -14.39
C ASP A 67 -6.24 -0.23 -15.75
N PRO A 68 -5.83 -1.39 -16.29
CA PRO A 68 -5.08 -1.43 -17.54
C PRO A 68 -5.88 -0.98 -18.76
N GLU A 69 -7.20 -1.04 -18.70
CA GLU A 69 -8.03 -0.60 -19.82
C GLU A 69 -8.29 0.89 -19.80
N LEU A 70 -8.55 1.45 -18.62
CA LEU A 70 -8.92 2.86 -18.48
C LEU A 70 -7.72 3.74 -18.17
N HIS A 71 -6.58 3.17 -17.81
CA HIS A 71 -5.39 3.89 -17.35
C HIS A 71 -5.68 4.81 -16.17
N GLU A 72 -6.67 4.45 -15.35
CA GLU A 72 -7.03 5.18 -14.15
C GLU A 72 -6.62 4.40 -12.91
N ILE A 73 -6.29 5.13 -11.85
CA ILE A 73 -5.92 4.51 -10.58
C ILE A 73 -7.16 4.50 -9.69
N GLY A 74 -7.63 3.29 -9.39
CA GLY A 74 -8.74 3.11 -8.46
C GLY A 74 -8.22 2.94 -7.04
N VAL A 75 -8.74 3.73 -6.12
CA VAL A 75 -8.37 3.66 -4.71
C VAL A 75 -9.02 2.43 -4.08
N LEU A 76 -8.21 1.64 -3.36
CA LEU A 76 -8.69 0.45 -2.66
C LEU A 76 -9.22 0.87 -1.29
N ARG A 77 -10.50 1.14 -1.22
CA ARG A 77 -11.16 1.54 0.03
C ARG A 77 -11.98 0.37 0.57
N PRO A 78 -11.88 0.07 1.86
CA PRO A 78 -12.75 -0.94 2.47
C PRO A 78 -14.20 -0.47 2.45
N ARG A 79 -15.12 -1.41 2.30
CA ARG A 79 -16.53 -1.10 2.44
C ARG A 79 -16.82 -0.75 3.89
N ILE A 80 -17.85 0.07 4.11
CA ILE A 80 -18.26 0.44 5.46
C ILE A 80 -18.57 -0.84 6.26
N GLY A 81 -17.93 -0.99 7.41
CA GLY A 81 -18.08 -2.17 8.25
C GLY A 81 -17.18 -3.36 7.85
N HIS A 82 -16.41 -3.25 6.77
CA HIS A 82 -15.51 -4.31 6.29
C HIS A 82 -14.07 -3.82 6.34
N THR A 83 -13.49 -3.80 7.52
CA THR A 83 -12.11 -3.34 7.73
C THR A 83 -11.07 -4.45 7.57
N ASP A 84 -11.52 -5.67 7.32
CA ASP A 84 -10.68 -6.86 7.24
C ASP A 84 -10.44 -7.34 5.80
N GLN A 85 -10.75 -6.52 4.81
CA GLN A 85 -10.55 -6.90 3.42
C GLN A 85 -9.06 -7.04 3.09
N THR A 86 -8.74 -8.11 2.37
CA THR A 86 -7.38 -8.50 2.04
C THR A 86 -7.02 -8.12 0.60
N LEU A 87 -5.77 -8.37 0.21
CA LEU A 87 -5.34 -8.15 -1.16
C LEU A 87 -6.18 -8.94 -2.16
N ALA A 88 -6.53 -10.19 -1.81
CA ALA A 88 -7.35 -11.02 -2.69
C ALA A 88 -8.74 -10.42 -2.91
N ASP A 89 -9.31 -9.79 -1.89
CA ASP A 89 -10.63 -9.14 -2.00
C ASP A 89 -10.63 -7.99 -3.01
N TYR A 90 -9.46 -7.41 -3.28
CA TYR A 90 -9.30 -6.34 -4.25
C TYR A 90 -8.66 -6.81 -5.56
N ASN A 91 -8.58 -8.13 -5.78
CA ASN A 91 -7.96 -8.70 -6.97
C ASN A 91 -6.48 -8.31 -7.15
N VAL A 92 -5.78 -8.13 -6.06
CA VAL A 92 -4.34 -7.85 -6.09
C VAL A 92 -3.60 -9.18 -6.05
N LYS A 93 -2.75 -9.41 -7.04
CA LYS A 93 -2.03 -10.66 -7.22
C LYS A 93 -0.54 -10.44 -7.08
N ASN A 94 0.18 -11.54 -6.88
CA ASN A 94 1.64 -11.52 -6.84
C ASN A 94 2.19 -10.87 -8.13
N GLY A 95 3.06 -9.92 -7.97
CA GLY A 95 3.66 -9.17 -9.08
C GLY A 95 2.91 -7.92 -9.48
N ASP A 96 1.76 -7.65 -8.89
CA ASP A 96 1.01 -6.44 -9.21
C ASP A 96 1.71 -5.19 -8.68
N MET A 97 1.32 -4.06 -9.26
CA MET A 97 1.81 -2.74 -8.85
C MET A 97 0.71 -2.00 -8.09
N LEU A 98 1.06 -1.48 -6.93
CA LEU A 98 0.17 -0.63 -6.15
C LEU A 98 0.79 0.76 -5.98
N HIS A 99 -0.05 1.77 -6.05
CA HIS A 99 0.34 3.15 -5.79
C HIS A 99 -0.03 3.51 -4.36
N LEU A 100 0.89 4.16 -3.66
CA LEU A 100 0.62 4.69 -2.32
C LEU A 100 0.18 6.15 -2.49
N ILE A 101 -1.05 6.43 -2.10
CA ILE A 101 -1.70 7.72 -2.33
C ILE A 101 -1.94 8.40 -1.00
N ALA A 102 -1.43 9.63 -0.88
CA ALA A 102 -1.69 10.45 0.30
C ALA A 102 -3.00 11.21 0.13
N ASP A 103 -3.84 11.19 1.14
CA ASP A 103 -5.07 11.98 1.17
C ASP A 103 -4.92 13.06 2.25
N PRO A 104 -4.64 14.31 1.86
CA PRO A 104 -4.48 15.39 2.84
C PRO A 104 -5.81 15.88 3.41
N PHE A 105 -6.94 15.39 2.89
CA PHE A 105 -8.26 15.79 3.36
C PHE A 105 -9.09 14.56 3.72
N PRO A 106 -8.66 13.80 4.75
CA PRO A 106 -9.43 12.64 5.18
C PRO A 106 -10.76 13.10 5.76
N GLY A 107 -11.82 12.52 5.27
CA GLY A 107 -13.07 13.02 5.76
C GLY A 107 -14.24 12.16 5.49
#